data_d0a768f45c1be2b9b3979be0ae3984ed
#
_entry.id   d0a768f45c1be2b9b3979be0ae3984ed
#
_cell.length_a   1.000
_cell.length_b   1.000
_cell.length_c   1.000
_cell.angle_alpha   90.00
_cell.angle_beta   90.00
_cell.angle_gamma   90.00
#
_symmetry.space_group_name_H-M   'P 1'
#
loop_
_entity.id
_entity.type
_entity.pdbx_description
1 polymer ?
#
loop_
_entity_poly.entity_id
_entity_poly.type
_entity_poly.pdbx_seq_one_letter_code
_entity_poly.pdbx_strand_id
1 'polypeptide(L)'
;MHTDPLVHRLSRIQGQIEGLKKIVASGNADCLKTIELAKASSNAIKKFAQAYVEEHLEQCVQEKKALSELEGELKKVVQSTFSL
;
A
#
# COMPACT_ATOMS: atom_id res chain seq x y z
N MET A 1 9.71 7.94 22.80
CA MET A 1 9.40 6.71 22.09
C MET A 1 9.54 6.95 20.60
N HIS A 2 10.28 6.09 19.96
CA HIS A 2 10.61 6.28 18.55
C HIS A 2 9.43 5.82 17.67
N THR A 3 8.82 6.76 16.98
CA THR A 3 7.75 6.41 16.05
C THR A 3 8.37 6.09 14.71
N ASP A 4 8.27 4.83 14.31
CA ASP A 4 8.78 4.39 13.02
C ASP A 4 7.98 5.05 11.90
N PRO A 5 8.61 5.80 10.99
CA PRO A 5 7.91 6.42 9.86
C PRO A 5 7.14 5.43 9.00
N LEU A 6 7.63 4.19 8.88
CA LEU A 6 6.94 3.15 8.13
C LEU A 6 5.64 2.72 8.80
N VAL A 7 5.67 2.57 10.12
CA VAL A 7 4.46 2.27 10.90
C VAL A 7 3.46 3.40 10.75
N HIS A 8 3.93 4.63 10.78
CA HIS A 8 3.07 5.80 10.63
C HIS A 8 2.39 5.82 9.26
N ARG A 9 3.12 5.47 8.19
CA ARG A 9 2.54 5.34 6.85
C ARG A 9 1.44 4.28 6.82
N LEU A 10 1.67 3.14 7.46
CA LEU A 10 0.67 2.07 7.55
C LEU A 10 -0.57 2.51 8.31
N SER A 11 -0.40 3.27 9.39
CA SER A 11 -1.53 3.79 10.16
C SER A 11 -2.40 4.72 9.31
N ARG A 12 -1.78 5.54 8.47
CA ARG A 12 -2.51 6.42 7.56
C ARG A 12 -3.27 5.61 6.50
N ILE A 13 -2.66 4.55 5.99
CA ILE A 13 -3.30 3.65 5.03
C ILE A 13 -4.50 2.95 5.68
N GLN A 14 -4.34 2.49 6.91
CA GLN A 14 -5.46 1.92 7.68
C GLN A 14 -6.63 2.89 7.78
N GLY A 15 -6.35 4.15 8.07
CA GLY A 15 -7.38 5.18 8.14
C GLY A 15 -8.11 5.37 6.81
N GLN A 16 -7.38 5.36 5.71
CA GLN A 16 -7.96 5.47 4.37
C GLN A 16 -8.85 4.28 4.05
N ILE A 17 -8.40 3.07 4.38
CA ILE A 17 -9.17 1.85 4.16
C ILE A 17 -10.43 1.84 5.01
N GLU A 18 -10.32 2.26 6.26
CA GLU A 18 -11.47 2.36 7.15
C GLU A 18 -12.51 3.35 6.61
N GLY A 19 -12.06 4.48 6.09
CA GLY A 19 -12.93 5.45 5.44
C GLY A 19 -13.63 4.87 4.22
N LEU A 20 -12.89 4.14 3.40
CA LEU A 20 -13.42 3.47 2.22
C LEU A 20 -14.47 2.42 2.61
N LYS A 21 -14.19 1.65 3.64
CA LYS A 21 -15.10 0.64 4.17
C LYS A 21 -16.42 1.26 4.62
N LYS A 22 -16.37 2.39 5.31
CA LYS A 22 -17.56 3.11 5.75
C LYS A 22 -18.39 3.61 4.58
N ILE A 23 -17.75 4.13 3.56
CA ILE A 23 -18.43 4.61 2.34
C ILE A 23 -19.18 3.46 1.66
N VAL A 24 -18.51 2.33 1.47
CA VAL A 24 -19.13 1.16 0.84
C VAL A 24 -20.27 0.63 1.70
N ALA A 25 -20.09 0.57 3.01
CA ALA A 25 -21.09 0.07 3.94
C ALA A 25 -22.34 0.97 3.99
N SER A 26 -22.20 2.25 3.72
CA SER A 26 -23.32 3.19 3.75
C SER A 26 -24.34 2.97 2.63
N GLY A 27 -23.91 2.34 1.54
CA GLY A 27 -24.76 2.11 0.38
C GLY A 27 -25.04 3.35 -0.47
N ASN A 28 -24.53 4.50 -0.06
CA ASN A 28 -24.72 5.77 -0.77
C ASN A 28 -23.44 6.24 -1.47
N ALA A 29 -22.53 5.31 -1.72
CA ALA A 29 -21.24 5.67 -2.27
C ALA A 29 -21.34 6.17 -3.70
N ASP A 30 -20.74 7.34 -3.94
CA ASP A 30 -20.47 7.81 -5.28
C ASP A 30 -19.41 6.90 -5.88
N CYS A 31 -19.73 6.26 -6.99
CA CYS A 31 -18.82 5.29 -7.64
C CYS A 31 -17.48 5.91 -7.95
N LEU A 32 -17.45 7.11 -8.50
CA LEU A 32 -16.20 7.79 -8.85
C LEU A 32 -15.35 8.08 -7.61
N LYS A 33 -15.98 8.60 -6.56
CA LYS A 33 -15.30 8.88 -5.30
C LYS A 33 -14.70 7.62 -4.67
N THR A 34 -15.47 6.54 -4.70
CA THR A 34 -15.03 5.25 -4.16
C THR A 34 -13.78 4.75 -4.89
N ILE A 35 -13.81 4.83 -6.22
CA ILE A 35 -12.67 4.42 -7.04
C ILE A 35 -11.45 5.31 -6.80
N GLU A 36 -11.66 6.62 -6.69
CA GLU A 36 -10.59 7.57 -6.40
C GLU A 36 -9.90 7.26 -5.07
N LEU A 37 -10.70 6.97 -4.04
CA LEU A 37 -10.17 6.59 -2.72
C LEU A 37 -9.42 5.26 -2.77
N ALA A 38 -9.92 4.30 -3.52
CA ALA A 38 -9.25 3.02 -3.71
C ALA A 38 -7.91 3.20 -4.40
N LYS A 39 -7.85 4.05 -5.42
CA LYS A 39 -6.59 4.36 -6.13
C LYS A 39 -5.61 5.07 -5.21
N ALA A 40 -6.08 6.00 -4.40
CA ALA A 40 -5.23 6.72 -3.45
C ALA A 40 -4.63 5.75 -2.43
N SER A 41 -5.42 4.81 -1.93
CA SER A 41 -4.95 3.78 -1.00
C SER A 41 -3.92 2.86 -1.65
N SER A 42 -4.16 2.45 -2.88
CA SER A 42 -3.23 1.63 -3.65
C SER A 42 -1.89 2.34 -3.84
N ASN A 43 -1.91 3.63 -4.19
CA ASN A 43 -0.71 4.43 -4.35
C ASN A 43 0.05 4.57 -3.03
N ALA A 44 -0.67 4.72 -1.92
CA ALA A 44 -0.06 4.83 -0.60
C ALA A 44 0.63 3.53 -0.20
N ILE A 45 0.02 2.39 -0.50
CA ILE A 45 0.61 1.06 -0.27
C ILE A 45 1.89 0.90 -1.11
N LYS A 46 1.84 1.31 -2.36
CA LYS A 46 3.00 1.26 -3.26
C LYS A 46 4.16 2.10 -2.72
N LYS A 47 3.86 3.31 -2.26
CA LYS A 47 4.87 4.21 -1.67
C LYS A 47 5.45 3.62 -0.38
N PHE A 48 4.62 3.01 0.45
CA PHE A 48 5.08 2.30 1.64
C PHE A 48 6.06 1.20 1.25
N ALA A 49 5.72 0.38 0.26
CA ALA A 49 6.57 -0.72 -0.19
C ALA A 49 7.92 -0.21 -0.69
N GLN A 50 7.92 0.88 -1.46
CA GLN A 50 9.15 1.51 -1.94
C GLN A 50 10.01 2.01 -0.79
N ALA A 51 9.39 2.68 0.18
CA ALA A 51 10.10 3.20 1.36
C ALA A 51 10.68 2.07 2.20
N TYR A 52 9.93 0.99 2.34
CA TYR A 52 10.39 -0.19 3.08
C TYR A 52 11.63 -0.80 2.42
N VAL A 53 11.58 -0.99 1.12
CA VAL A 53 12.71 -1.55 0.37
C VAL A 53 13.94 -0.64 0.48
N GLU A 54 13.75 0.67 0.35
CA GLU A 54 14.85 1.64 0.47
C GLU A 54 15.51 1.59 1.84
N GLU A 55 14.74 1.52 2.91
CA GLU A 55 15.26 1.46 4.27
C GLU A 55 15.91 0.12 4.60
N HIS A 56 15.39 -0.96 4.04
CA HIS A 56 15.83 -2.32 4.35
C HIS A 56 16.54 -2.98 3.19
N LEU A 57 17.07 -2.21 2.26
CA LEU A 57 17.68 -2.71 1.05
C LEU A 57 18.76 -3.74 1.33
N GLU A 58 19.64 -3.44 2.26
CA GLU A 58 20.73 -4.33 2.65
C GLU A 58 20.19 -5.66 3.17
N GLN A 59 19.20 -5.59 4.05
CA GLN A 59 18.56 -6.78 4.63
C GLN A 59 17.86 -7.61 3.54
N CYS A 60 17.14 -6.97 2.64
CA CYS A 60 16.47 -7.63 1.53
C CYS A 60 17.46 -8.35 0.63
N VAL A 61 18.62 -7.74 0.38
CA VAL A 61 19.69 -8.34 -0.41
C VAL A 61 20.29 -9.55 0.31
N GLN A 62 20.51 -9.43 1.63
CA GLN A 62 21.03 -10.51 2.45
C GLN A 62 20.11 -11.73 2.48
N GLU A 63 18.84 -11.56 2.31
CA GLU A 63 17.89 -12.65 2.22
C GLU A 63 17.89 -13.32 0.85
N LYS A 64 18.86 -12.97 0.01
CA LYS A 64 19.11 -13.55 -1.31
C LYS A 64 17.96 -13.34 -2.31
N LYS A 65 17.15 -12.34 -2.10
CA LYS A 65 16.15 -11.95 -3.11
C LYS A 65 16.76 -10.87 -4.00
N ALA A 66 16.82 -11.13 -5.27
CA ALA A 66 17.24 -10.13 -6.23
C ALA A 66 16.25 -8.97 -6.24
N LEU A 67 16.75 -7.75 -6.43
CA LEU A 67 15.91 -6.56 -6.49
C LEU A 67 14.82 -6.70 -7.56
N SER A 68 15.16 -7.31 -8.70
CA SER A 68 14.20 -7.57 -9.77
C SER A 68 13.06 -8.48 -9.33
N GLU A 69 13.34 -9.47 -8.48
CA GLU A 69 12.30 -10.35 -7.94
C GLU A 69 11.37 -9.60 -7.01
N LEU A 70 11.93 -8.75 -6.14
CA LEU A 70 11.14 -7.92 -5.24
C LEU A 70 10.23 -6.98 -6.02
N GLU A 71 10.76 -6.35 -7.05
CA GLU A 71 9.96 -5.48 -7.91
C GLU A 71 8.86 -6.25 -8.60
N GLY A 72 9.15 -7.47 -9.06
CA GLY A 72 8.17 -8.33 -9.69
C GLY A 72 7.06 -8.71 -8.73
N GLU A 73 7.39 -9.07 -7.50
CA GLU A 73 6.41 -9.38 -6.46
C GLU A 73 5.54 -8.17 -6.13
N LEU A 74 6.15 -7.00 -6.00
CA LEU A 74 5.42 -5.76 -5.72
C LEU A 74 4.48 -5.41 -6.87
N LYS A 75 4.93 -5.57 -8.11
CA LYS A 75 4.09 -5.35 -9.28
C LYS A 75 2.90 -6.29 -9.28
N LYS A 76 3.09 -7.56 -8.94
CA LYS A 76 2.00 -8.53 -8.85
C LYS A 76 0.97 -8.12 -7.82
N VAL A 77 1.40 -7.69 -6.65
CA VAL A 77 0.50 -7.24 -5.59
C VAL A 77 -0.31 -6.04 -6.05
N VAL A 78 0.34 -5.06 -6.65
CA VAL A 78 -0.32 -3.85 -7.14
C VAL A 78 -1.30 -4.20 -8.26
N GLN A 79 -0.89 -5.04 -9.20
CA GLN A 79 -1.76 -5.47 -10.31
C GLN A 79 -2.95 -6.28 -9.82
N SER A 80 -2.76 -7.15 -8.83
CA SER A 80 -3.88 -7.89 -8.21
C SER A 80 -4.91 -6.94 -7.63
N THR A 81 -4.46 -5.88 -7.00
CA THR A 81 -5.33 -4.87 -6.41
C THR A 81 -6.12 -4.14 -7.49
N PHE A 82 -5.50 -3.88 -8.62
CA PHE A 82 -6.13 -3.19 -9.74
C PHE A 82 -7.03 -4.10 -10.58
N SER A 83 -6.81 -5.39 -10.53
CA SER A 83 -7.57 -6.34 -11.34
C SER A 83 -8.94 -6.66 -10.77
N LEU A 84 -9.19 -6.18 -9.58
CA LEU A 84 -10.50 -6.32 -8.96
C LEU A 84 -11.46 -5.34 -9.59
#